data_9dde115865cbc13ab2d8d2a72f19770b
#
_entry.id   9dde115865cbc13ab2d8d2a72f19770b
#
_cell.length_a   1.000
_cell.length_b   1.000
_cell.length_c   1.000
_cell.angle_alpha   90.00
_cell.angle_beta   90.00
_cell.angle_gamma   90.00
#
_symmetry.space_group_name_H-M   'P 1'
#
loop_
_entity.id
_entity.type
_entity.pdbx_description
1 polymer ?
#
loop_
_entity_poly.entity_id
_entity_poly.type
_entity_poly.pdbx_seq_one_letter_code
_entity_poly.pdbx_strand_id
1 'polypeptide(L)'
;MKQSTTIRTLTATDAAILDSVADEVFDNEVRPKFAQEFLADPRHHIAVAMVDGVVVGIATAVHYIHPDKPPELWINEVGVAPEYQRQGIATQLMKALFALGVALGCRQAWLGTEEENTPARHLYASLGGTEETMVSITFQLS
;
A
#
# COMPACT_ATOMS: atom_id res chain seq x y z
N MET A 1 16.73 -23.06 -1.15
CA MET A 1 15.48 -22.87 -1.96
C MET A 1 14.89 -21.50 -1.64
N LYS A 2 14.59 -20.74 -2.69
CA LYS A 2 13.84 -19.51 -2.53
C LYS A 2 12.41 -19.83 -2.11
N GLN A 3 11.94 -19.21 -1.02
CA GLN A 3 10.54 -19.29 -0.64
C GLN A 3 9.69 -18.53 -1.66
N SER A 4 8.54 -19.08 -2.02
CA SER A 4 7.59 -18.42 -2.91
C SER A 4 6.91 -17.25 -2.22
N THR A 5 6.89 -16.11 -2.89
CA THR A 5 6.13 -14.94 -2.47
C THR A 5 4.84 -14.86 -3.27
N THR A 6 3.72 -14.75 -2.58
CA THR A 6 2.41 -14.58 -3.19
C THR A 6 1.93 -13.16 -2.99
N ILE A 7 1.47 -12.51 -4.05
CA ILE A 7 0.86 -11.18 -3.98
C ILE A 7 -0.65 -11.33 -4.05
N ARG A 8 -1.34 -10.68 -3.13
CA ARG A 8 -2.80 -10.79 -3.02
C ARG A 8 -3.42 -9.48 -2.58
N THR A 9 -4.55 -9.11 -3.21
CA THR A 9 -5.37 -7.99 -2.76
C THR A 9 -6.44 -8.54 -1.82
N LEU A 10 -6.54 -7.97 -0.61
CA LEU A 10 -7.46 -8.46 0.40
C LEU A 10 -8.88 -7.93 0.20
N THR A 11 -9.84 -8.70 0.68
CA THR A 11 -11.27 -8.36 0.68
C THR A 11 -11.80 -8.29 2.11
N ALA A 12 -13.07 -7.94 2.28
CA ALA A 12 -13.70 -7.82 3.60
C ALA A 12 -13.65 -9.12 4.43
N THR A 13 -13.50 -10.28 3.78
CA THR A 13 -13.45 -11.57 4.46
C THR A 13 -12.04 -12.01 4.86
N ASP A 14 -11.03 -11.19 4.59
CA ASP A 14 -9.62 -11.57 4.75
C ASP A 14 -8.95 -10.97 5.99
N ALA A 15 -9.71 -10.43 6.94
CA ALA A 15 -9.13 -9.77 8.12
C ALA A 15 -8.15 -10.65 8.90
N ALA A 16 -8.39 -11.97 8.95
CA ALA A 16 -7.52 -12.91 9.66
C ALA A 16 -6.11 -12.99 9.06
N ILE A 17 -5.95 -12.65 7.78
CA ILE A 17 -4.62 -12.63 7.14
C ILE A 17 -3.70 -11.61 7.82
N LEU A 18 -4.26 -10.52 8.31
CA LEU A 18 -3.51 -9.46 8.98
C LEU A 18 -3.17 -9.79 10.45
N ASP A 19 -3.54 -10.99 10.93
CA ASP A 19 -3.12 -11.46 12.26
C ASP A 19 -1.66 -11.93 12.27
N SER A 20 -1.09 -12.27 11.13
CA SER A 20 0.29 -12.75 10.99
C SER A 20 1.08 -11.81 10.07
N VAL A 21 1.66 -10.78 10.65
CA VAL A 21 2.44 -9.77 9.92
C VAL A 21 3.85 -9.71 10.49
N ALA A 22 4.85 -9.75 9.62
CA ALA A 22 6.25 -9.62 10.04
C ALA A 22 6.52 -8.23 10.62
N ASP A 23 7.54 -8.14 11.48
CA ASP A 23 7.94 -6.88 12.07
C ASP A 23 8.37 -5.87 10.99
N GLU A 24 8.16 -4.59 11.25
CA GLU A 24 8.58 -3.47 10.41
C GLU A 24 7.88 -3.40 9.04
N VAL A 25 6.76 -4.12 8.88
CA VAL A 25 5.92 -4.01 7.67
C VAL A 25 4.99 -2.80 7.77
N PHE A 26 4.29 -2.67 8.89
CA PHE A 26 3.49 -1.48 9.21
C PHE A 26 4.24 -0.58 10.18
N ASP A 27 3.86 0.70 10.22
CA ASP A 27 4.43 1.65 11.18
C ASP A 27 4.07 1.30 12.62
N ASN A 28 2.91 0.67 12.83
CA ASN A 28 2.39 0.30 14.14
C ASN A 28 1.87 -1.12 14.10
N GLU A 29 1.65 -1.71 15.28
CA GLU A 29 1.03 -3.02 15.39
C GLU A 29 -0.40 -3.01 14.83
N VAL A 30 -0.75 -4.02 14.04
CA VAL A 30 -2.10 -4.16 13.51
C VAL A 30 -3.08 -4.47 14.63
N ARG A 31 -4.17 -3.73 14.70
CA ARG A 31 -5.28 -3.98 15.64
C ARG A 31 -6.43 -4.61 14.89
N PRO A 32 -6.94 -5.76 15.34
CA PRO A 32 -8.00 -6.48 14.63
C PRO A 32 -9.25 -5.62 14.33
N LYS A 33 -9.63 -4.75 15.26
CA LYS A 33 -10.78 -3.85 15.08
C LYS A 33 -10.55 -2.87 13.93
N PHE A 34 -9.35 -2.30 13.83
CA PHE A 34 -9.01 -1.38 12.74
C PHE A 34 -8.87 -2.12 11.41
N ALA A 35 -8.31 -3.32 11.43
CA ALA A 35 -8.18 -4.13 10.22
C ALA A 35 -9.56 -4.50 9.65
N GLN A 36 -10.50 -4.87 10.50
CA GLN A 36 -11.87 -5.18 10.10
C GLN A 36 -12.57 -3.96 9.49
N GLU A 37 -12.46 -2.81 10.15
CA GLU A 37 -13.04 -1.56 9.65
C GLU A 37 -12.45 -1.16 8.30
N PHE A 38 -11.12 -1.26 8.17
CA PHE A 38 -10.41 -0.95 6.94
C PHE A 38 -10.91 -1.83 5.78
N LEU A 39 -10.97 -3.14 5.99
CA LEU A 39 -11.36 -4.08 4.93
C LEU A 39 -12.86 -4.04 4.61
N ALA A 40 -13.68 -3.59 5.55
CA ALA A 40 -15.12 -3.46 5.33
C ALA A 40 -15.50 -2.24 4.48
N ASP A 41 -14.62 -1.23 4.42
CA ASP A 41 -14.88 -0.02 3.64
C ASP A 41 -14.41 -0.25 2.19
N PRO A 42 -15.34 -0.20 1.21
CA PRO A 42 -14.99 -0.48 -0.19
C PRO A 42 -14.02 0.52 -0.82
N ARG A 43 -13.76 1.65 -0.18
CA ARG A 43 -12.82 2.65 -0.69
C ARG A 43 -11.40 2.42 -0.25
N HIS A 44 -11.18 1.57 0.75
CA HIS A 44 -9.85 1.26 1.28
C HIS A 44 -9.35 -0.07 0.71
N HIS A 45 -8.08 -0.09 0.33
CA HIS A 45 -7.48 -1.21 -0.40
C HIS A 45 -6.13 -1.57 0.18
N ILE A 46 -5.81 -2.85 0.17
CA ILE A 46 -4.51 -3.33 0.58
C ILE A 46 -4.08 -4.50 -0.30
N ALA A 47 -2.87 -4.41 -0.82
CA ALA A 47 -2.18 -5.54 -1.42
C ALA A 47 -1.15 -6.06 -0.41
N VAL A 48 -1.04 -7.37 -0.27
CA VAL A 48 -0.09 -8.00 0.64
C VAL A 48 0.82 -8.95 -0.12
N ALA A 49 2.05 -9.06 0.35
CA ALA A 49 2.98 -10.10 -0.06
C ALA A 49 3.10 -11.10 1.08
N MET A 50 2.90 -12.38 0.78
CA MET A 50 2.89 -13.43 1.79
C MET A 50 3.94 -14.48 1.50
N VAL A 51 4.59 -14.93 2.58
CA VAL A 51 5.51 -16.06 2.57
C VAL A 51 5.14 -16.96 3.75
N ASP A 52 4.83 -18.23 3.47
CA ASP A 52 4.48 -19.22 4.51
C ASP A 52 3.39 -18.73 5.48
N GLY A 53 2.35 -18.09 4.96
CA GLY A 53 1.23 -17.60 5.76
C GLY A 53 1.50 -16.32 6.54
N VAL A 54 2.66 -15.70 6.36
CA VAL A 54 3.05 -14.44 7.04
C VAL A 54 3.08 -13.31 6.02
N VAL A 55 2.48 -12.19 6.36
CA VAL A 55 2.54 -10.97 5.55
C VAL A 55 3.92 -10.34 5.73
N VAL A 56 4.70 -10.28 4.65
CA VAL A 56 6.05 -9.74 4.64
C VAL A 56 6.16 -8.41 3.90
N GLY A 57 5.08 -7.98 3.29
CA GLY A 57 5.00 -6.67 2.61
C GLY A 57 3.57 -6.24 2.42
N ILE A 58 3.35 -4.94 2.39
CA ILE A 58 2.03 -4.35 2.16
C ILE A 58 2.14 -3.09 1.31
N ALA A 59 1.04 -2.78 0.63
CA ALA A 59 0.79 -1.45 0.10
C ALA A 59 -0.68 -1.14 0.29
N THR A 60 -0.99 -0.01 0.91
CA THR A 60 -2.36 0.42 1.18
C THR A 60 -2.73 1.62 0.32
N ALA A 61 -4.01 1.73 0.02
CA ALA A 61 -4.52 2.84 -0.77
C ALA A 61 -5.96 3.14 -0.41
N VAL A 62 -6.39 4.34 -0.74
CA VAL A 62 -7.79 4.73 -0.71
C VAL A 62 -8.13 5.38 -2.05
N HIS A 63 -9.31 5.10 -2.62
CA HIS A 63 -9.73 5.85 -3.78
C HIS A 63 -10.68 6.96 -3.33
N TYR A 64 -10.35 8.18 -3.75
CA TYR A 64 -11.15 9.36 -3.49
C TYR A 64 -12.21 9.51 -4.56
N ILE A 65 -13.44 9.75 -4.13
CA ILE A 65 -14.54 10.09 -5.02
C ILE A 65 -14.65 11.63 -5.02
N HIS A 66 -14.84 12.19 -6.20
CA HIS A 66 -14.98 13.64 -6.35
C HIS A 66 -16.34 13.96 -6.98
N PRO A 67 -16.95 15.11 -6.66
CA PRO A 67 -18.19 15.51 -7.31
C PRO A 67 -18.00 16.00 -8.75
N ASP A 68 -16.76 16.32 -9.15
CA ASP A 68 -16.46 17.02 -10.40
C ASP A 68 -15.48 16.30 -11.33
N LYS A 69 -14.95 15.15 -10.93
CA LYS A 69 -13.93 14.43 -11.73
C LYS A 69 -13.89 12.96 -11.35
N PRO A 70 -13.24 12.12 -12.18
CA PRO A 70 -13.09 10.70 -11.88
C PRO A 70 -12.35 10.46 -10.57
N PRO A 71 -12.52 9.28 -9.96
CA PRO A 71 -11.80 8.95 -8.71
C PRO A 71 -10.29 8.93 -8.92
N GLU A 72 -9.57 9.18 -7.85
CA GLU A 72 -8.11 9.11 -7.79
C GLU A 72 -7.67 8.11 -6.74
N LEU A 73 -6.54 7.45 -6.97
CA LEU A 73 -5.99 6.49 -6.02
C LEU A 73 -4.87 7.16 -5.21
N TRP A 74 -5.08 7.26 -3.90
CA TRP A 74 -4.05 7.71 -2.97
C TRP A 74 -3.39 6.49 -2.34
N ILE A 75 -2.08 6.33 -2.55
CA ILE A 75 -1.30 5.24 -1.96
C ILE A 75 -0.69 5.77 -0.67
N ASN A 76 -0.98 5.11 0.44
CA ASN A 76 -0.67 5.64 1.76
C ASN A 76 0.56 5.00 2.41
N GLU A 77 0.55 3.68 2.63
CA GLU A 77 1.68 2.97 3.22
C GLU A 77 2.24 1.96 2.23
N VAL A 78 3.56 1.88 2.13
CA VAL A 78 4.26 0.82 1.41
C VAL A 78 5.38 0.36 2.33
N GLY A 79 5.34 -0.90 2.74
CA GLY A 79 6.34 -1.45 3.66
C GLY A 79 6.68 -2.89 3.32
N VAL A 80 7.95 -3.23 3.40
CA VAL A 80 8.45 -4.60 3.19
C VAL A 80 9.40 -4.92 4.33
N ALA A 81 9.23 -6.09 4.94
CA ALA A 81 10.11 -6.54 6.02
C ALA A 81 11.57 -6.53 5.56
N PRO A 82 12.51 -6.12 6.43
CA PRO A 82 13.92 -5.95 6.02
C PRO A 82 14.53 -7.17 5.32
N GLU A 83 14.20 -8.39 5.76
CA GLU A 83 14.73 -9.62 5.17
C GLU A 83 14.24 -9.87 3.76
N TYR A 84 13.17 -9.19 3.35
CA TYR A 84 12.53 -9.38 2.05
C TYR A 84 12.69 -8.19 1.11
N GLN A 85 13.42 -7.16 1.52
CA GLN A 85 13.70 -5.99 0.69
C GLN A 85 14.64 -6.33 -0.46
N ARG A 86 14.63 -5.50 -1.51
CA ARG A 86 15.45 -5.64 -2.72
C ARG A 86 15.17 -6.90 -3.52
N GLN A 87 13.95 -7.44 -3.43
CA GLN A 87 13.50 -8.61 -4.17
C GLN A 87 12.37 -8.31 -5.14
N GLY A 88 12.05 -7.02 -5.34
CA GLY A 88 10.98 -6.60 -6.23
C GLY A 88 9.57 -6.72 -5.65
N ILE A 89 9.44 -6.97 -4.36
CA ILE A 89 8.13 -7.13 -3.70
C ILE A 89 7.35 -5.82 -3.73
N ALA A 90 7.97 -4.69 -3.38
CA ALA A 90 7.28 -3.39 -3.40
C ALA A 90 6.78 -3.05 -4.81
N THR A 91 7.57 -3.36 -5.83
CA THR A 91 7.17 -3.19 -7.24
C THR A 91 5.91 -3.99 -7.55
N GLN A 92 5.86 -5.25 -7.14
CA GLN A 92 4.70 -6.11 -7.37
C GLN A 92 3.46 -5.62 -6.62
N LEU A 93 3.63 -5.15 -5.39
CA LEU A 93 2.53 -4.58 -4.58
C LEU A 93 1.97 -3.33 -5.25
N MET A 94 2.83 -2.45 -5.70
CA MET A 94 2.43 -1.22 -6.40
C MET A 94 1.67 -1.53 -7.69
N LYS A 95 2.15 -2.49 -8.47
CA LYS A 95 1.47 -2.91 -9.70
C LYS A 95 0.09 -3.49 -9.42
N ALA A 96 -0.07 -4.23 -8.33
CA ALA A 96 -1.39 -4.74 -7.92
C ALA A 96 -2.36 -3.59 -7.61
N LEU A 97 -1.88 -2.57 -6.90
CA LEU A 97 -2.70 -1.38 -6.61
C LEU A 97 -3.03 -0.59 -7.88
N PHE A 98 -2.09 -0.46 -8.81
CA PHE A 98 -2.36 0.22 -10.09
C PHE A 98 -3.45 -0.49 -10.88
N ALA A 99 -3.38 -1.81 -10.96
CA ALA A 99 -4.40 -2.61 -11.65
C ALA A 99 -5.78 -2.42 -11.00
N LEU A 100 -5.82 -2.39 -9.68
CA LEU A 100 -7.05 -2.13 -8.92
C LEU A 100 -7.58 -0.72 -9.22
N GLY A 101 -6.71 0.28 -9.21
CA GLY A 101 -7.10 1.66 -9.51
C GLY A 101 -7.71 1.80 -10.90
N VAL A 102 -7.11 1.16 -11.90
CA VAL A 102 -7.65 1.14 -13.27
C VAL A 102 -9.04 0.51 -13.29
N ALA A 103 -9.22 -0.62 -12.60
CA ALA A 103 -10.51 -1.30 -12.53
C ALA A 103 -11.59 -0.44 -11.86
N LEU A 104 -11.22 0.42 -10.93
CA LEU A 104 -12.12 1.35 -10.22
C LEU A 104 -12.41 2.64 -11.02
N GLY A 105 -11.77 2.82 -12.17
CA GLY A 105 -11.94 4.03 -12.97
C GLY A 105 -11.02 5.18 -12.60
N CYS A 106 -10.01 4.93 -11.76
CA CYS A 106 -9.01 5.94 -11.43
C CYS A 106 -8.10 6.19 -12.63
N ARG A 107 -7.82 7.46 -12.92
CA ARG A 107 -6.90 7.86 -14.00
C ARG A 107 -5.52 8.20 -13.48
N GLN A 108 -5.41 8.49 -12.18
CA GLN A 108 -4.16 8.83 -11.53
C GLN A 108 -4.04 8.10 -10.21
N ALA A 109 -2.81 7.75 -9.85
CA ALA A 109 -2.44 7.34 -8.51
C ALA A 109 -1.35 8.29 -8.01
N TRP A 110 -1.37 8.62 -6.75
CA TRP A 110 -0.36 9.50 -6.18
C TRP A 110 -0.03 9.11 -4.73
N LEU A 111 1.13 9.53 -4.29
CA LEU A 111 1.63 9.27 -2.94
C LEU A 111 2.59 10.39 -2.54
N GLY A 112 2.90 10.45 -1.25
CA GLY A 112 3.95 11.32 -0.74
C GLY A 112 5.05 10.48 -0.11
N THR A 113 6.28 10.93 -0.24
CA THR A 113 7.43 10.34 0.46
C THR A 113 8.39 11.46 0.85
N GLU A 114 9.28 11.16 1.80
CA GLU A 114 10.30 12.11 2.23
C GLU A 114 11.33 12.33 1.12
N GLU A 115 11.79 13.56 0.99
CA GLU A 115 12.80 13.92 -0.02
C GLU A 115 14.07 13.08 0.13
N GLU A 116 14.43 12.75 1.37
CA GLU A 116 15.63 11.98 1.71
C GLU A 116 15.47 10.47 1.50
N ASN A 117 14.25 9.99 1.26
CA ASN A 117 14.00 8.57 1.07
C ASN A 117 14.37 8.13 -0.35
N THR A 118 15.67 8.04 -0.60
CA THR A 118 16.22 7.70 -1.91
C THR A 118 15.75 6.35 -2.43
N PRO A 119 15.74 5.26 -1.62
CA PRO A 119 15.23 3.98 -2.12
C PRO A 119 13.78 4.03 -2.60
N ALA A 120 12.90 4.71 -1.87
CA ALA A 120 11.49 4.87 -2.27
C ALA A 120 11.38 5.67 -3.56
N ARG A 121 12.12 6.79 -3.65
CA ARG A 121 12.10 7.63 -4.85
C ARG A 121 12.58 6.87 -6.08
N HIS A 122 13.62 6.04 -5.95
CA HIS A 122 14.10 5.18 -7.04
C HIS A 122 13.03 4.17 -7.46
N LEU A 123 12.33 3.57 -6.50
CA LEU A 123 11.24 2.63 -6.78
C LEU A 123 10.16 3.32 -7.61
N TYR A 124 9.68 4.47 -7.15
CA TYR A 124 8.57 5.16 -7.81
C TYR A 124 8.97 5.69 -9.19
N ALA A 125 10.20 6.16 -9.35
CA ALA A 125 10.72 6.55 -10.66
C ALA A 125 10.77 5.36 -11.62
N SER A 126 11.18 4.18 -11.13
CA SER A 126 11.24 2.96 -11.95
C SER A 126 9.85 2.51 -12.42
N LEU A 127 8.80 2.90 -11.71
CA LEU A 127 7.41 2.61 -12.06
C LEU A 127 6.80 3.70 -12.97
N GLY A 128 7.58 4.70 -13.37
CA GLY A 128 7.12 5.77 -14.26
C GLY A 128 6.52 6.97 -13.55
N GLY A 129 6.70 7.08 -12.24
CA GLY A 129 6.20 8.21 -11.46
C GLY A 129 6.95 9.50 -11.77
N THR A 130 6.25 10.62 -11.73
CA THR A 130 6.83 11.97 -11.86
C THR A 130 6.73 12.69 -10.52
N GLU A 131 7.79 13.38 -10.13
CA GLU A 131 7.87 14.06 -8.83
C GLU A 131 7.45 15.53 -8.94
N GLU A 132 6.74 15.99 -7.90
CA GLU A 132 6.44 17.40 -7.70
C GLU A 132 6.76 17.74 -6.25
N THR A 133 7.32 18.91 -6.00
CA THR A 133 7.56 19.40 -4.65
C THR A 133 6.26 19.92 -4.05
N MET A 134 5.96 19.52 -2.81
CA MET A 134 4.80 20.02 -2.10
C MET A 134 5.12 20.26 -0.63
N VAL A 135 4.30 21.06 0.03
CA VAL A 135 4.40 21.29 1.48
C VAL A 135 3.33 20.47 2.17
N SER A 136 3.74 19.64 3.12
CA SER A 136 2.81 18.89 3.96
C SER A 136 2.46 19.73 5.19
N ILE A 137 1.17 19.88 5.48
CA ILE A 137 0.70 20.65 6.64
C ILE A 137 -0.16 19.72 7.49
N THR A 138 0.21 19.59 8.76
CA THR A 138 -0.50 18.71 9.70
C THR A 138 -1.20 19.56 10.76
N PHE A 139 -2.45 19.22 11.05
CA PHE A 139 -3.20 19.85 12.13
C PHE A 139 -3.50 18.78 13.19
N GLN A 140 -3.28 19.16 14.45
CA GLN A 140 -3.70 18.28 15.57
C GLN A 140 -5.16 18.58 15.87
N LEU A 141 -5.99 17.54 15.90
CA LEU A 141 -7.43 17.70 16.08
C LEU A 141 -7.91 17.42 17.51
N SER A 142 -7.02 17.39 18.46
CA SER A 142 -7.22 17.23 19.91
C SER A 142 -6.47 16.04 20.50
#